data_3feb210698f36544b18da98bf7432228
#
_entry.id   3feb210698f36544b18da98bf7432228
#
_cell.length_a   1.000
_cell.length_b   1.000
_cell.length_c   1.000
_cell.angle_alpha   90.00
_cell.angle_beta   90.00
_cell.angle_gamma   90.00
#
_symmetry.space_group_name_H-M   'P 1'
#
loop_
_entity.id
_entity.type
_entity.pdbx_description
1 polymer ?
#
loop_
_entity_poly.entity_id
_entity_poly.type
_entity_poly.pdbx_seq_one_letter_code
_entity_poly.pdbx_strand_id
1 'polypeptide(L)'
;SLPVWYLRLTFFRLRRLSMIQRFIIKIITFCLVSINVNAIENVILFGDSLMAGYGLPQEKHLAIVLQKNLNDSGYDLRIIDGSVSGSTSAGGLNRAEWSLSQPNIDLMILGLGANDMLRGISPSETKKNLEKIIQIAKIKNIEIILAGMIAPTTHGISYKKKFDNVYPNLAKKYDLNLIPFLLEDVALKHDLNQDDGMHPNEEGTLIVSDTLKKSITRFINSYDH
;
A
#
# COMPACT_ATOMS: atom_id res chain seq x y z
N SER A 1 -8.27 53.17 0.10
CA SER A 1 -8.43 52.99 -1.35
C SER A 1 -7.15 53.51 -2.02
N LEU A 2 -6.35 52.65 -2.60
CA LEU A 2 -5.14 52.99 -3.36
C LEU A 2 -5.57 53.77 -4.62
N PRO A 3 -4.89 54.88 -4.98
CA PRO A 3 -5.31 55.72 -6.08
C PRO A 3 -5.06 55.06 -7.42
N VAL A 4 -5.98 55.23 -8.36
CA VAL A 4 -6.04 54.60 -9.70
C VAL A 4 -4.77 54.80 -10.55
N TRP A 5 -3.95 55.83 -10.28
CA TRP A 5 -2.68 56.05 -10.96
C TRP A 5 -1.59 55.04 -10.57
N TYR A 6 -1.68 54.40 -9.39
CA TYR A 6 -0.73 53.36 -8.94
C TYR A 6 -0.88 52.07 -9.77
N LEU A 7 -2.11 51.73 -10.15
CA LEU A 7 -2.42 50.57 -11.00
C LEU A 7 -1.94 50.79 -12.46
N ARG A 8 -1.95 52.05 -12.95
CA ARG A 8 -1.46 52.34 -14.29
C ARG A 8 0.06 52.26 -14.41
N LEU A 9 0.82 52.58 -13.37
CA LEU A 9 2.27 52.50 -13.35
C LEU A 9 2.81 51.07 -13.36
N THR A 10 2.10 50.14 -12.70
CA THR A 10 2.47 48.75 -12.71
C THR A 10 2.19 48.07 -14.05
N PHE A 11 1.09 48.41 -14.72
CA PHE A 11 0.81 47.91 -16.06
C PHE A 11 1.76 48.44 -17.14
N PHE A 12 2.25 49.69 -17.02
CA PHE A 12 3.21 50.29 -17.97
C PHE A 12 4.64 49.72 -17.84
N ARG A 13 5.05 49.30 -16.62
CA ARG A 13 6.36 48.67 -16.41
C ARG A 13 6.44 47.26 -17.02
N LEU A 14 5.35 46.49 -17.06
CA LEU A 14 5.31 45.17 -17.68
C LEU A 14 5.42 45.20 -19.22
N ARG A 15 5.05 46.31 -19.85
CA ARG A 15 5.19 46.47 -21.33
C ARG A 15 6.62 46.69 -21.81
N ARG A 16 7.55 47.08 -20.94
CA ARG A 16 8.96 47.33 -21.28
C ARG A 16 9.90 46.15 -21.06
N LEU A 17 9.39 45.03 -20.60
CA LEU A 17 10.20 43.80 -20.48
C LEU A 17 10.54 43.29 -21.88
N SER A 18 11.85 43.06 -22.13
CA SER A 18 12.31 42.44 -23.37
C SER A 18 11.69 41.04 -23.54
N MET A 19 11.59 40.51 -24.77
CA MET A 19 11.08 39.16 -25.02
C MET A 19 11.81 38.11 -24.16
N ILE A 20 13.10 38.29 -23.94
CA ILE A 20 13.93 37.41 -23.10
C ILE A 20 13.48 37.47 -21.64
N GLN A 21 13.21 38.64 -21.08
CA GLN A 21 12.71 38.77 -19.70
C GLN A 21 11.33 38.17 -19.53
N ARG A 22 10.45 38.29 -20.51
CA ARG A 22 9.11 37.64 -20.50
C ARG A 22 9.22 36.10 -20.60
N PHE A 23 10.23 35.63 -21.36
CA PHE A 23 10.51 34.21 -21.49
C PHE A 23 11.07 33.63 -20.18
N ILE A 24 11.99 34.31 -19.53
CA ILE A 24 12.57 33.96 -18.24
C ILE A 24 11.48 33.93 -17.14
N ILE A 25 10.59 34.94 -17.10
CA ILE A 25 9.47 34.98 -16.14
C ILE A 25 8.53 33.81 -16.36
N LYS A 26 8.20 33.44 -17.62
CA LYS A 26 7.39 32.24 -17.93
C LYS A 26 8.06 30.94 -17.53
N ILE A 27 9.39 30.83 -17.72
CA ILE A 27 10.16 29.65 -17.28
C ILE A 27 10.17 29.56 -15.74
N ILE A 28 10.41 30.67 -15.04
CA ILE A 28 10.41 30.72 -13.59
C ILE A 28 8.99 30.38 -13.04
N THR A 29 7.93 30.90 -13.66
CA THR A 29 6.55 30.57 -13.26
C THR A 29 6.20 29.10 -13.56
N PHE A 30 6.75 28.52 -14.63
CA PHE A 30 6.58 27.10 -14.95
C PHE A 30 7.37 26.19 -14.01
N CYS A 31 8.58 26.62 -13.58
CA CYS A 31 9.40 25.86 -12.61
C CYS A 31 8.86 25.95 -11.17
N LEU A 32 7.93 26.88 -10.87
CA LEU A 32 7.27 27.01 -9.56
C LEU A 32 5.96 26.23 -9.47
N VAL A 33 5.59 25.43 -10.49
CA VAL A 33 4.62 24.37 -10.29
C VAL A 33 5.34 23.30 -9.48
N SER A 34 5.34 23.46 -8.16
CA SER A 34 5.69 22.43 -7.23
C SER A 34 4.80 21.24 -7.56
N ILE A 35 5.36 20.19 -8.12
CA ILE A 35 4.72 18.88 -8.11
C ILE A 35 4.61 18.58 -6.61
N ASN A 36 3.41 18.77 -6.05
CA ASN A 36 3.11 18.22 -4.74
C ASN A 36 3.11 16.69 -4.93
N VAL A 37 4.29 16.10 -4.83
CA VAL A 37 4.38 14.69 -4.51
C VAL A 37 3.81 14.62 -3.09
N ASN A 38 2.59 14.11 -2.95
CA ASN A 38 2.02 13.87 -1.64
C ASN A 38 2.95 12.89 -0.94
N ALA A 39 3.60 13.34 0.13
CA ALA A 39 4.39 12.45 0.95
C ALA A 39 3.48 11.32 1.49
N ILE A 40 3.99 10.11 1.52
CA ILE A 40 3.27 8.98 2.13
C ILE A 40 3.34 9.16 3.65
N GLU A 41 2.21 9.41 4.28
CA GLU A 41 2.09 9.58 5.73
C GLU A 41 1.25 8.47 6.38
N ASN A 42 0.21 8.00 5.69
CA ASN A 42 -0.76 7.06 6.24
C ASN A 42 -0.81 5.77 5.41
N VAL A 43 -0.50 4.66 6.05
CA VAL A 43 -0.44 3.33 5.42
C VAL A 43 -1.52 2.45 6.02
N ILE A 44 -2.45 1.95 5.20
CA ILE A 44 -3.46 0.98 5.64
C ILE A 44 -2.99 -0.45 5.36
N LEU A 45 -3.04 -1.31 6.39
CA LEU A 45 -2.96 -2.75 6.23
C LEU A 45 -4.35 -3.27 5.85
N PHE A 46 -4.54 -3.70 4.62
CA PHE A 46 -5.82 -4.20 4.11
C PHE A 46 -5.72 -5.68 3.82
N GLY A 47 -5.94 -6.49 4.86
CA GLY A 47 -5.68 -7.92 4.85
C GLY A 47 -6.72 -8.76 5.58
N ASP A 48 -6.28 -9.94 5.95
CA ASP A 48 -7.04 -10.92 6.73
C ASP A 48 -6.37 -11.17 8.11
N SER A 49 -6.55 -12.37 8.69
CA SER A 49 -6.01 -12.74 10.00
C SER A 49 -4.48 -12.67 10.09
N LEU A 50 -3.78 -12.87 8.97
CA LEU A 50 -2.32 -12.80 8.91
C LEU A 50 -1.79 -11.37 9.15
N MET A 51 -2.61 -10.37 8.90
CA MET A 51 -2.27 -8.95 9.11
C MET A 51 -2.98 -8.36 10.33
N ALA A 52 -4.12 -8.95 10.77
CA ALA A 52 -4.89 -8.46 11.91
C ALA A 52 -4.32 -8.85 13.28
N GLY A 53 -3.28 -9.72 13.33
CA GLY A 53 -2.73 -10.20 14.60
C GLY A 53 -3.62 -11.22 15.32
N TYR A 54 -4.33 -12.06 14.56
CA TYR A 54 -5.20 -13.11 15.10
C TYR A 54 -4.48 -13.97 16.15
N GLY A 55 -5.14 -14.20 17.29
CA GLY A 55 -4.63 -15.05 18.37
C GLY A 55 -3.56 -14.41 19.27
N LEU A 56 -3.11 -13.19 18.95
CA LEU A 56 -2.09 -12.48 19.72
C LEU A 56 -2.71 -11.41 20.64
N PRO A 57 -2.04 -11.05 21.74
CA PRO A 57 -2.36 -9.85 22.51
C PRO A 57 -2.29 -8.60 21.63
N GLN A 58 -3.13 -7.61 21.92
CA GLN A 58 -3.26 -6.41 21.09
C GLN A 58 -1.92 -5.70 20.81
N GLU A 59 -1.06 -5.59 21.81
CA GLU A 59 0.26 -4.97 21.70
C GLU A 59 1.24 -5.73 20.77
N LYS A 60 0.87 -6.95 20.39
CA LYS A 60 1.62 -7.82 19.47
C LYS A 60 0.97 -7.90 18.09
N HIS A 61 -0.13 -7.20 17.86
CA HIS A 61 -0.73 -7.13 16.54
C HIS A 61 0.22 -6.50 15.52
N LEU A 62 0.21 -7.00 14.29
CA LEU A 62 1.15 -6.60 13.25
C LEU A 62 1.18 -5.09 13.02
N ALA A 63 0.03 -4.41 13.07
CA ALA A 63 -0.04 -2.96 12.89
C ALA A 63 0.75 -2.21 13.99
N ILE A 64 0.65 -2.65 15.25
CA ILE A 64 1.35 -2.05 16.38
C ILE A 64 2.86 -2.31 16.29
N VAL A 65 3.23 -3.56 15.99
CA VAL A 65 4.63 -3.97 15.84
C VAL A 65 5.29 -3.23 14.68
N LEU A 66 4.61 -3.12 13.54
CA LEU A 66 5.09 -2.40 12.36
C LEU A 66 5.23 -0.90 12.63
N GLN A 67 4.25 -0.28 13.31
CA GLN A 67 4.30 1.12 13.71
C GLN A 67 5.56 1.41 14.52
N LYS A 68 5.81 0.57 15.55
CA LYS A 68 7.01 0.70 16.37
C LYS A 68 8.29 0.53 15.57
N ASN A 69 8.35 -0.49 14.72
CA ASN A 69 9.51 -0.83 13.91
C ASN A 69 9.88 0.29 12.91
N LEU A 70 8.87 0.96 12.33
CA LEU A 70 9.06 2.13 11.46
C LEU A 70 9.56 3.34 12.26
N ASN A 71 8.94 3.63 13.39
CA ASN A 71 9.34 4.74 14.26
C ASN A 71 10.79 4.58 14.76
N ASP A 72 11.15 3.37 15.21
CA ASP A 72 12.53 3.05 15.64
C ASP A 72 13.56 3.20 14.50
N SER A 73 13.09 3.12 13.25
CA SER A 73 13.90 3.31 12.04
C SER A 73 13.86 4.76 11.50
N GLY A 74 13.19 5.69 12.21
CA GLY A 74 13.12 7.11 11.87
C GLY A 74 12.08 7.50 10.83
N TYR A 75 11.13 6.59 10.52
CA TYR A 75 10.01 6.88 9.61
C TYR A 75 8.77 7.31 10.42
N ASP A 76 8.31 8.54 10.19
CA ASP A 76 7.09 9.10 10.81
C ASP A 76 5.87 8.77 9.94
N LEU A 77 5.47 7.50 9.95
CA LEU A 77 4.30 6.99 9.23
C LEU A 77 3.24 6.55 10.22
N ARG A 78 1.99 6.74 9.87
CA ARG A 78 0.85 6.21 10.62
C ARG A 78 0.38 4.90 10.01
N ILE A 79 0.40 3.82 10.76
CA ILE A 79 -0.13 2.52 10.35
C ILE A 79 -1.58 2.38 10.81
N ILE A 80 -2.47 2.13 9.86
CA ILE A 80 -3.91 1.94 10.08
C ILE A 80 -4.20 0.45 9.92
N ASP A 81 -4.75 -0.18 10.94
CA ASP A 81 -5.23 -1.56 10.83
C ASP A 81 -6.61 -1.56 10.16
N GLY A 82 -6.63 -1.99 8.92
CA GLY A 82 -7.84 -2.22 8.12
C GLY A 82 -8.07 -3.72 7.84
N SER A 83 -7.38 -4.60 8.55
CA SER A 83 -7.46 -6.06 8.34
C SER A 83 -8.64 -6.66 9.09
N VAL A 84 -9.21 -7.74 8.54
CA VAL A 84 -10.34 -8.46 9.13
C VAL A 84 -10.10 -9.96 9.07
N SER A 85 -9.95 -10.58 10.24
CA SER A 85 -9.74 -12.04 10.35
C SER A 85 -10.80 -12.85 9.61
N GLY A 86 -10.37 -13.87 8.87
CA GLY A 86 -11.24 -14.72 8.07
C GLY A 86 -11.71 -14.12 6.74
N SER A 87 -11.28 -12.89 6.41
CA SER A 87 -11.69 -12.21 5.18
C SER A 87 -11.12 -12.93 3.94
N THR A 88 -11.99 -13.27 3.00
CA THR A 88 -11.60 -13.67 1.64
C THR A 88 -11.37 -12.45 0.76
N SER A 89 -10.90 -12.64 -0.46
CA SER A 89 -10.82 -11.56 -1.46
C SER A 89 -12.19 -10.92 -1.73
N ALA A 90 -13.28 -11.72 -1.74
CA ALA A 90 -14.65 -11.21 -1.86
C ALA A 90 -15.07 -10.40 -0.62
N GLY A 91 -14.74 -10.88 0.59
CA GLY A 91 -14.98 -10.14 1.83
C GLY A 91 -14.26 -8.80 1.87
N GLY A 92 -13.00 -8.78 1.41
CA GLY A 92 -12.24 -7.55 1.24
C GLY A 92 -12.87 -6.61 0.22
N LEU A 93 -13.29 -7.12 -0.92
CA LEU A 93 -13.96 -6.31 -1.96
C LEU A 93 -15.23 -5.64 -1.45
N ASN A 94 -16.06 -6.36 -0.69
CA ASN A 94 -17.31 -5.82 -0.15
C ASN A 94 -17.11 -4.63 0.80
N ARG A 95 -15.94 -4.52 1.45
CA ARG A 95 -15.62 -3.41 2.36
C ARG A 95 -14.66 -2.37 1.78
N ALA A 96 -14.10 -2.63 0.60
CA ALA A 96 -13.04 -1.81 0.02
C ALA A 96 -13.46 -0.35 -0.16
N GLU A 97 -14.64 -0.09 -0.74
CA GLU A 97 -15.14 1.28 -0.92
C GLU A 97 -15.21 2.07 0.38
N TRP A 98 -15.78 1.46 1.43
CA TRP A 98 -15.91 2.11 2.72
C TRP A 98 -14.55 2.28 3.41
N SER A 99 -13.75 1.22 3.48
CA SER A 99 -12.46 1.25 4.17
C SER A 99 -11.48 2.24 3.53
N LEU A 100 -11.45 2.29 2.19
CA LEU A 100 -10.55 3.17 1.44
C LEU A 100 -11.11 4.59 1.24
N SER A 101 -12.33 4.88 1.72
CA SER A 101 -12.90 6.24 1.76
C SER A 101 -12.56 6.97 3.06
N GLN A 102 -11.86 6.34 4.00
CA GLN A 102 -11.35 7.05 5.18
C GLN A 102 -10.37 8.14 4.73
N PRO A 103 -10.38 9.32 5.37
CA PRO A 103 -9.53 10.42 4.95
C PRO A 103 -8.05 10.09 5.13
N ASN A 104 -7.26 10.61 4.21
CA ASN A 104 -5.79 10.60 4.28
C ASN A 104 -5.15 9.20 4.26
N ILE A 105 -5.65 8.26 3.46
CA ILE A 105 -4.93 7.02 3.14
C ILE A 105 -4.07 7.29 1.91
N ASP A 106 -2.75 7.13 2.05
CA ASP A 106 -1.80 7.38 0.97
C ASP A 106 -1.32 6.08 0.34
N LEU A 107 -1.13 5.03 1.15
CA LEU A 107 -0.62 3.73 0.73
C LEU A 107 -1.46 2.60 1.32
N MET A 108 -1.80 1.61 0.50
CA MET A 108 -2.44 0.36 0.92
C MET A 108 -1.48 -0.81 0.77
N ILE A 109 -1.30 -1.58 1.84
CA ILE A 109 -0.71 -2.92 1.75
C ILE A 109 -1.86 -3.91 1.59
N LEU A 110 -2.03 -4.46 0.38
CA LEU A 110 -3.10 -5.39 0.06
C LEU A 110 -2.63 -6.83 0.26
N GLY A 111 -3.08 -7.47 1.35
CA GLY A 111 -2.70 -8.85 1.73
C GLY A 111 -3.93 -9.73 1.96
N LEU A 112 -4.61 -10.11 0.89
CA LEU A 112 -5.78 -11.00 0.89
C LEU A 112 -5.56 -12.19 -0.05
N GLY A 113 -6.32 -13.26 0.18
CA GLY A 113 -6.33 -14.46 -0.66
C GLY A 113 -5.93 -15.74 0.07
N ALA A 114 -5.35 -15.66 1.27
CA ALA A 114 -5.04 -16.85 2.07
C ALA A 114 -6.32 -17.62 2.39
N ASN A 115 -7.40 -16.96 2.79
CA ASN A 115 -8.69 -17.59 3.03
C ASN A 115 -9.35 -18.15 1.78
N ASP A 116 -9.12 -17.55 0.61
CA ASP A 116 -9.57 -18.08 -0.70
C ASP A 116 -8.89 -19.42 -0.96
N MET A 117 -7.58 -19.45 -0.80
CA MET A 117 -6.76 -20.64 -0.96
C MET A 117 -7.19 -21.77 -0.02
N LEU A 118 -7.34 -21.48 1.27
CA LEU A 118 -7.76 -22.46 2.28
C LEU A 118 -9.14 -23.06 1.96
N ARG A 119 -10.04 -22.28 1.39
CA ARG A 119 -11.41 -22.69 1.03
C ARG A 119 -11.52 -23.26 -0.39
N GLY A 120 -10.43 -23.36 -1.14
CA GLY A 120 -10.43 -23.86 -2.50
C GLY A 120 -11.19 -22.97 -3.50
N ILE A 121 -11.33 -21.67 -3.20
CA ILE A 121 -11.92 -20.70 -4.12
C ILE A 121 -11.02 -20.59 -5.35
N SER A 122 -11.63 -20.50 -6.53
CA SER A 122 -10.84 -20.50 -7.78
C SER A 122 -9.86 -19.34 -7.85
N PRO A 123 -8.61 -19.55 -8.29
CA PRO A 123 -7.62 -18.48 -8.45
C PRO A 123 -8.08 -17.36 -9.38
N SER A 124 -8.96 -17.65 -10.32
CA SER A 124 -9.56 -16.65 -11.22
C SER A 124 -10.52 -15.73 -10.48
N GLU A 125 -11.28 -16.23 -9.51
CA GLU A 125 -12.17 -15.41 -8.69
C GLU A 125 -11.38 -14.56 -7.71
N THR A 126 -10.37 -15.15 -7.04
CA THR A 126 -9.43 -14.41 -6.20
C THR A 126 -8.79 -13.25 -6.97
N LYS A 127 -8.27 -13.54 -8.17
CA LYS A 127 -7.67 -12.51 -9.04
C LYS A 127 -8.65 -11.39 -9.37
N LYS A 128 -9.88 -11.73 -9.77
CA LYS A 128 -10.92 -10.77 -10.13
C LYS A 128 -11.30 -9.85 -8.97
N ASN A 129 -11.40 -10.39 -7.76
CA ASN A 129 -11.72 -9.60 -6.57
C ASN A 129 -10.58 -8.67 -6.19
N LEU A 130 -9.33 -9.17 -6.12
CA LEU A 130 -8.14 -8.36 -5.87
C LEU A 130 -7.99 -7.24 -6.91
N GLU A 131 -8.22 -7.56 -8.18
CA GLU A 131 -8.17 -6.57 -9.26
C GLU A 131 -9.15 -5.43 -9.06
N LYS A 132 -10.38 -5.71 -8.63
CA LYS A 132 -11.38 -4.67 -8.31
C LYS A 132 -10.96 -3.82 -7.11
N ILE A 133 -10.37 -4.42 -6.07
CA ILE A 133 -9.84 -3.67 -4.93
C ILE A 133 -8.72 -2.73 -5.38
N ILE A 134 -7.80 -3.20 -6.22
CA ILE A 134 -6.75 -2.39 -6.82
C ILE A 134 -7.33 -1.21 -7.61
N GLN A 135 -8.37 -1.45 -8.41
CA GLN A 135 -9.03 -0.40 -9.19
C GLN A 135 -9.69 0.66 -8.29
N ILE A 136 -10.36 0.24 -7.21
CA ILE A 136 -10.94 1.15 -6.21
C ILE A 136 -9.86 2.04 -5.60
N ALA A 137 -8.73 1.47 -5.16
CA ALA A 137 -7.63 2.21 -4.58
C ALA A 137 -7.03 3.21 -5.59
N LYS A 138 -6.80 2.79 -6.84
CA LYS A 138 -6.28 3.67 -7.90
C LYS A 138 -7.21 4.84 -8.23
N ILE A 139 -8.53 4.63 -8.24
CA ILE A 139 -9.52 5.72 -8.43
C ILE A 139 -9.42 6.75 -7.30
N LYS A 140 -9.05 6.32 -6.10
CA LYS A 140 -8.88 7.18 -4.92
C LYS A 140 -7.46 7.77 -4.80
N ASN A 141 -6.59 7.55 -5.78
CA ASN A 141 -5.17 7.93 -5.77
C ASN A 141 -4.39 7.36 -4.58
N ILE A 142 -4.76 6.16 -4.14
CA ILE A 142 -4.05 5.42 -3.09
C ILE A 142 -3.00 4.54 -3.76
N GLU A 143 -1.75 4.67 -3.34
CA GLU A 143 -0.65 3.81 -3.78
C GLU A 143 -0.81 2.39 -3.22
N ILE A 144 -0.21 1.40 -3.88
CA ILE A 144 -0.45 -0.01 -3.52
C ILE A 144 0.86 -0.80 -3.49
N ILE A 145 1.08 -1.50 -2.39
CA ILE A 145 2.00 -2.62 -2.31
C ILE A 145 1.15 -3.90 -2.22
N LEU A 146 1.34 -4.82 -3.15
CA LEU A 146 0.63 -6.09 -3.17
C LEU A 146 1.44 -7.14 -2.40
N ALA A 147 0.85 -7.72 -1.35
CA ALA A 147 1.46 -8.78 -0.57
C ALA A 147 0.94 -10.14 -1.05
N GLY A 148 1.83 -10.93 -1.66
CA GLY A 148 1.53 -12.20 -2.26
C GLY A 148 1.43 -13.34 -1.26
N MET A 149 0.73 -14.41 -1.71
CA MET A 149 0.58 -15.68 -1.01
C MET A 149 0.99 -16.83 -1.94
N ILE A 150 1.49 -17.91 -1.34
CA ILE A 150 1.87 -19.15 -2.05
C ILE A 150 0.96 -20.28 -1.58
N ALA A 151 0.32 -20.97 -2.53
CA ALA A 151 -0.58 -22.06 -2.22
C ALA A 151 0.19 -23.36 -1.91
N PRO A 152 -0.26 -24.17 -0.93
CA PRO A 152 0.18 -25.54 -0.81
C PRO A 152 -0.35 -26.40 -1.98
N THR A 153 0.07 -27.66 -2.04
CA THR A 153 -0.37 -28.60 -3.09
C THR A 153 -1.69 -29.32 -2.75
N THR A 154 -2.33 -28.98 -1.64
CA THR A 154 -3.56 -29.66 -1.15
C THR A 154 -4.71 -29.64 -2.14
N HIS A 155 -4.84 -28.57 -2.94
CA HIS A 155 -5.83 -28.46 -4.03
C HIS A 155 -5.26 -28.88 -5.41
N GLY A 156 -4.11 -29.58 -5.41
CA GLY A 156 -3.42 -30.06 -6.60
C GLY A 156 -2.49 -29.02 -7.25
N ILE A 157 -1.54 -29.54 -8.03
CA ILE A 157 -0.48 -28.74 -8.66
C ILE A 157 -1.04 -27.69 -9.62
N SER A 158 -2.12 -28.02 -10.35
CA SER A 158 -2.76 -27.07 -11.28
C SER A 158 -3.33 -25.85 -10.55
N TYR A 159 -3.99 -26.07 -9.40
CA TYR A 159 -4.50 -24.99 -8.55
C TYR A 159 -3.34 -24.11 -8.05
N LYS A 160 -2.33 -24.74 -7.43
CA LYS A 160 -1.14 -24.05 -6.94
C LYS A 160 -0.53 -23.15 -8.01
N LYS A 161 -0.23 -23.69 -9.19
CA LYS A 161 0.37 -22.93 -10.29
C LYS A 161 -0.47 -21.72 -10.70
N LYS A 162 -1.80 -21.85 -10.74
CA LYS A 162 -2.72 -20.76 -11.08
C LYS A 162 -2.77 -19.71 -9.98
N PHE A 163 -2.82 -20.16 -8.72
CA PHE A 163 -2.90 -19.28 -7.56
C PHE A 163 -1.61 -18.47 -7.36
N ASP A 164 -0.45 -19.11 -7.40
CA ASP A 164 0.86 -18.46 -7.23
C ASP A 164 1.12 -17.40 -8.31
N ASN A 165 0.48 -17.52 -9.49
CA ASN A 165 0.57 -16.51 -10.55
C ASN A 165 -0.42 -15.34 -10.41
N VAL A 166 -1.34 -15.35 -9.45
CA VAL A 166 -2.32 -14.26 -9.28
C VAL A 166 -1.61 -12.94 -9.00
N TYR A 167 -0.74 -12.93 -7.99
CA TYR A 167 -0.08 -11.72 -7.50
C TYR A 167 0.94 -11.15 -8.50
N PRO A 168 1.88 -11.94 -9.05
CA PRO A 168 2.81 -11.43 -10.07
C PRO A 168 2.09 -10.87 -11.31
N ASN A 169 1.00 -11.53 -11.73
CA ASN A 169 0.23 -11.06 -12.89
C ASN A 169 -0.48 -9.73 -12.62
N LEU A 170 -1.04 -9.54 -11.41
CA LEU A 170 -1.66 -8.28 -11.01
C LEU A 170 -0.62 -7.18 -10.84
N ALA A 171 0.50 -7.49 -10.17
CA ALA A 171 1.60 -6.55 -10.00
C ALA A 171 2.13 -6.05 -11.35
N LYS A 172 2.38 -6.97 -12.30
CA LYS A 172 2.81 -6.60 -13.65
C LYS A 172 1.76 -5.78 -14.40
N LYS A 173 0.45 -6.16 -14.29
CA LYS A 173 -0.64 -5.48 -15.02
C LYS A 173 -0.83 -4.04 -14.57
N TYR A 174 -0.66 -3.77 -13.29
CA TYR A 174 -0.95 -2.47 -12.67
C TYR A 174 0.29 -1.70 -12.25
N ASP A 175 1.48 -2.22 -12.57
CA ASP A 175 2.79 -1.67 -12.20
C ASP A 175 2.89 -1.43 -10.68
N LEU A 176 2.64 -2.51 -9.90
CA LEU A 176 2.62 -2.44 -8.44
C LEU A 176 3.92 -3.01 -7.85
N ASN A 177 4.33 -2.44 -6.74
CA ASN A 177 5.31 -3.09 -5.89
C ASN A 177 4.73 -4.40 -5.32
N LEU A 178 5.51 -5.47 -5.41
CA LEU A 178 5.12 -6.82 -4.99
C LEU A 178 6.03 -7.30 -3.87
N ILE A 179 5.42 -7.75 -2.77
CA ILE A 179 6.03 -8.67 -1.83
C ILE A 179 5.67 -10.06 -2.34
N PRO A 180 6.62 -10.86 -2.86
CA PRO A 180 6.30 -12.14 -3.50
C PRO A 180 5.57 -13.11 -2.58
N PHE A 181 5.96 -13.16 -1.30
CA PHE A 181 5.35 -13.96 -0.27
C PHE A 181 5.40 -13.25 1.08
N LEU A 182 4.23 -12.90 1.64
CA LEU A 182 4.13 -12.16 2.90
C LEU A 182 4.76 -12.91 4.08
N LEU A 183 4.61 -14.25 4.10
CA LEU A 183 5.09 -15.12 5.16
C LEU A 183 6.45 -15.75 4.85
N GLU A 184 7.25 -15.11 3.99
CA GLU A 184 8.63 -15.56 3.74
C GLU A 184 9.40 -15.61 5.06
N ASP A 185 10.18 -16.65 5.26
CA ASP A 185 10.91 -16.92 6.49
C ASP A 185 10.07 -17.26 7.74
N VAL A 186 8.74 -17.27 7.66
CA VAL A 186 7.84 -17.61 8.76
C VAL A 186 7.03 -18.89 8.48
N ALA A 187 6.49 -19.01 7.26
CA ALA A 187 5.62 -20.15 6.92
C ALA A 187 6.31 -21.50 7.16
N LEU A 188 5.55 -22.43 7.72
CA LEU A 188 5.98 -23.82 8.03
C LEU A 188 7.09 -23.95 9.10
N LYS A 189 7.50 -22.88 9.75
CA LYS A 189 8.44 -22.90 10.88
C LYS A 189 7.64 -22.96 12.19
N HIS A 190 7.67 -24.07 12.86
CA HIS A 190 6.87 -24.32 14.07
C HIS A 190 7.14 -23.29 15.19
N ASP A 191 8.39 -22.88 15.35
CA ASP A 191 8.87 -21.88 16.32
C ASP A 191 8.44 -20.45 16.00
N LEU A 192 7.97 -20.17 14.78
CA LEU A 192 7.50 -18.85 14.33
C LEU A 192 5.99 -18.77 14.11
N ASN A 193 5.27 -19.88 14.32
CA ASN A 193 3.82 -19.93 14.17
C ASN A 193 3.15 -20.35 15.48
N GLN A 194 1.87 -20.00 15.60
CA GLN A 194 1.01 -20.46 16.68
C GLN A 194 0.74 -21.97 16.53
N ASP A 195 0.12 -22.59 17.52
CA ASP A 195 -0.17 -24.04 17.54
C ASP A 195 -1.00 -24.52 16.34
N ASP A 196 -1.70 -23.63 15.66
CA ASP A 196 -2.45 -23.94 14.45
C ASP A 196 -1.54 -24.13 13.19
N GLY A 197 -0.27 -23.79 13.30
CA GLY A 197 0.73 -23.93 12.23
C GLY A 197 0.54 -22.98 11.04
N MET A 198 -0.38 -22.00 11.14
CA MET A 198 -0.75 -21.10 10.05
C MET A 198 -0.53 -19.62 10.37
N HIS A 199 -0.87 -19.21 11.61
CA HIS A 199 -0.75 -17.83 12.02
C HIS A 199 0.60 -17.57 12.69
N PRO A 200 1.32 -16.50 12.34
CA PRO A 200 2.54 -16.12 13.03
C PRO A 200 2.31 -15.96 14.54
N ASN A 201 3.26 -16.42 15.34
CA ASN A 201 3.33 -16.07 16.76
C ASN A 201 4.01 -14.69 16.92
N GLU A 202 4.36 -14.28 18.13
CA GLU A 202 4.98 -12.97 18.39
C GLU A 202 6.29 -12.80 17.60
N GLU A 203 7.16 -13.83 17.57
CA GLU A 203 8.43 -13.80 16.85
C GLU A 203 8.22 -13.79 15.33
N GLY A 204 7.30 -14.60 14.82
CA GLY A 204 6.93 -14.60 13.42
C GLY A 204 6.37 -13.24 12.98
N THR A 205 5.58 -12.59 13.84
CA THR A 205 5.03 -11.25 13.57
C THR A 205 6.14 -10.19 13.44
N LEU A 206 7.22 -10.29 14.21
CA LEU A 206 8.39 -9.41 14.05
C LEU A 206 9.02 -9.56 12.66
N ILE A 207 9.16 -10.80 12.17
CA ILE A 207 9.72 -11.07 10.83
C ILE A 207 8.81 -10.53 9.73
N VAL A 208 7.48 -10.74 9.84
CA VAL A 208 6.51 -10.18 8.89
C VAL A 208 6.57 -8.64 8.91
N SER A 209 6.67 -8.04 10.10
CA SER A 209 6.85 -6.59 10.25
C SER A 209 8.10 -6.09 9.54
N ASP A 210 9.24 -6.79 9.64
CA ASP A 210 10.47 -6.43 8.94
C ASP A 210 10.32 -6.53 7.42
N THR A 211 9.61 -7.54 6.92
CA THR A 211 9.29 -7.70 5.50
C THR A 211 8.46 -6.53 4.98
N LEU A 212 7.42 -6.13 5.71
CA LEU A 212 6.59 -4.97 5.38
C LEU A 212 7.40 -3.67 5.45
N LYS A 213 8.16 -3.45 6.53
CA LYS A 213 9.02 -2.27 6.67
C LYS A 213 9.96 -2.11 5.49
N LYS A 214 10.71 -3.16 5.13
CA LYS A 214 11.64 -3.14 3.98
C LYS A 214 10.92 -2.77 2.66
N SER A 215 9.70 -3.26 2.47
CA SER A 215 8.93 -2.97 1.26
C SER A 215 8.42 -1.52 1.25
N ILE A 216 7.86 -1.05 2.36
CA ILE A 216 7.36 0.32 2.52
C ILE A 216 8.49 1.34 2.35
N THR A 217 9.60 1.14 3.05
CA THR A 217 10.73 2.10 3.01
C THR A 217 11.39 2.14 1.63
N ARG A 218 11.50 0.99 0.94
CA ARG A 218 11.97 0.95 -0.44
C ARG A 218 11.04 1.72 -1.37
N PHE A 219 9.72 1.54 -1.20
CA PHE A 219 8.72 2.25 -1.98
C PHE A 219 8.84 3.77 -1.78
N ILE A 220 8.85 4.25 -0.55
CA ILE A 220 8.97 5.68 -0.23
C ILE A 220 10.26 6.27 -0.80
N ASN A 221 11.39 5.62 -0.57
CA ASN A 221 12.68 6.09 -1.07
C ASN A 221 12.76 6.14 -2.61
N SER A 222 11.96 5.32 -3.31
CA SER A 222 11.87 5.38 -4.78
C SER A 222 10.90 6.46 -5.28
N TYR A 223 10.04 6.96 -4.40
CA TYR A 223 9.06 8.00 -4.72
C TYR A 223 9.65 9.42 -4.59
N ASP A 224 10.68 9.57 -3.74
CA ASP A 224 11.38 10.84 -3.47
C ASP A 224 12.48 11.15 -4.48
N HIS A 225 12.69 10.30 -5.50
CA HIS A 225 13.66 10.44 -6.58
C HIS A 225 12.98 10.50 -7.96
#